data_bbb9bc3244e4b7682c006f84c39a4ebd
#
_entry.id   bbb9bc3244e4b7682c006f84c39a4ebd
#
_cell.length_a   1.000
_cell.length_b   1.000
_cell.length_c   1.000
_cell.angle_alpha   90.00
_cell.angle_beta   90.00
_cell.angle_gamma   90.00
#
_symmetry.space_group_name_H-M   'P 1'
#
loop_
_entity.id
_entity.type
_entity.pdbx_description
1 polymer ?
#
loop_
_entity_poly.entity_id
_entity_poly.type
_entity_poly.pdbx_seq_one_letter_code
_entity_poly.pdbx_strand_id
1 'polypeptide(L)'
;MARKEKKQHPVYTIDIERLDDEGRGVGHHDGKVVFVEGALPGDNVSYECFRNKPKFEIGRVTEIHKESSLRVVPECPNFGIGPGSCGGCAMQHLDATAQVAFKQQVLEDALWHIGKLKAESLLAPIYGPFWHYRHRARLTVRN
;
A
#
# COMPACT_ATOMS: atom_id res chain seq x y z
N MET A 1 -13.08 -17.13 31.74
CA MET A 1 -12.95 -16.27 30.54
C MET A 1 -12.23 -17.07 29.47
N ALA A 2 -12.91 -17.52 28.45
CA ALA A 2 -12.33 -18.31 27.37
C ALA A 2 -11.45 -17.39 26.49
N ARG A 3 -10.16 -17.69 26.41
CA ARG A 3 -9.18 -17.07 25.54
C ARG A 3 -9.61 -17.42 24.10
N LYS A 4 -10.14 -16.45 23.33
CA LYS A 4 -10.42 -16.65 21.91
C LYS A 4 -9.11 -17.08 21.24
N GLU A 5 -9.05 -18.32 20.77
CA GLU A 5 -7.96 -18.79 19.93
C GLU A 5 -7.82 -17.84 18.73
N LYS A 6 -6.63 -17.29 18.55
CA LYS A 6 -6.29 -16.53 17.37
C LYS A 6 -6.44 -17.48 16.18
N LYS A 7 -7.45 -17.26 15.33
CA LYS A 7 -7.51 -17.93 14.02
C LYS A 7 -6.18 -17.69 13.33
N GLN A 8 -5.40 -18.74 13.12
CA GLN A 8 -4.23 -18.68 12.25
C GLN A 8 -4.74 -18.42 10.84
N HIS A 9 -4.39 -17.28 10.28
CA HIS A 9 -4.65 -16.96 8.89
C HIS A 9 -3.59 -17.64 8.01
N PRO A 10 -3.95 -18.16 6.84
CA PRO A 10 -2.96 -18.76 5.94
C PRO A 10 -1.94 -17.73 5.48
N VAL A 11 -0.69 -18.16 5.37
CA VAL A 11 0.43 -17.34 4.88
C VAL A 11 0.83 -17.86 3.50
N TYR A 12 0.91 -16.95 2.54
CA TYR A 12 1.27 -17.25 1.16
C TYR A 12 2.40 -16.34 0.69
N THR A 13 3.14 -16.76 -0.33
CA THR A 13 4.24 -15.98 -0.94
C THR A 13 3.86 -15.57 -2.35
N ILE A 14 4.02 -14.30 -2.70
CA ILE A 14 3.72 -13.75 -4.01
C ILE A 14 4.72 -12.66 -4.43
N ASP A 15 4.81 -12.44 -5.72
CA ASP A 15 5.45 -11.26 -6.31
C ASP A 15 4.45 -10.12 -6.43
N ILE A 16 4.92 -8.90 -6.17
CA ILE A 16 4.10 -7.70 -6.25
C ILE A 16 4.37 -6.98 -7.58
N GLU A 17 3.32 -6.81 -8.36
CA GLU A 17 3.39 -6.30 -9.73
C GLU A 17 3.19 -4.77 -9.79
N ARG A 18 2.25 -4.23 -9.00
CA ARG A 18 1.87 -2.82 -9.00
C ARG A 18 1.28 -2.39 -7.66
N LEU A 19 0.93 -1.12 -7.54
CA LEU A 19 0.11 -0.61 -6.43
C LEU A 19 -1.35 -0.42 -6.89
N ASP A 20 -2.28 -0.52 -5.95
CA ASP A 20 -3.64 -0.03 -6.13
C ASP A 20 -3.75 1.45 -5.72
N ASP A 21 -4.93 2.05 -5.89
CA ASP A 21 -5.20 3.45 -5.55
C ASP A 21 -5.10 3.78 -4.05
N GLU A 22 -5.14 2.77 -3.18
CA GLU A 22 -4.91 2.91 -1.74
C GLU A 22 -3.42 2.73 -1.34
N GLY A 23 -2.53 2.43 -2.30
CA GLY A 23 -1.10 2.21 -2.06
C GLY A 23 -0.78 0.82 -1.54
N ARG A 24 -1.66 -0.17 -1.74
CA ARG A 24 -1.40 -1.58 -1.41
C ARG A 24 -0.72 -2.25 -2.60
N GLY A 25 0.22 -3.14 -2.32
CA GLY A 25 0.80 -4.01 -3.35
C GLY A 25 -0.23 -4.95 -3.94
N VAL A 26 -0.21 -5.11 -5.26
CA VAL A 26 -1.11 -6.01 -5.99
C VAL A 26 -0.30 -7.13 -6.62
N GLY A 27 -0.71 -8.35 -6.39
CA GLY A 27 -0.21 -9.57 -7.02
C GLY A 27 -1.33 -10.56 -7.25
N HIS A 28 -0.97 -11.80 -7.59
CA HIS A 28 -1.93 -12.86 -7.88
C HIS A 28 -1.58 -14.13 -7.11
N HIS A 29 -2.61 -14.80 -6.61
CA HIS A 29 -2.50 -16.12 -5.97
C HIS A 29 -3.74 -16.95 -6.28
N ASP A 30 -3.54 -18.19 -6.77
CA ASP A 30 -4.61 -19.12 -7.12
C ASP A 30 -5.73 -18.51 -7.99
N GLY A 31 -5.35 -17.69 -8.99
CA GLY A 31 -6.29 -17.04 -9.91
C GLY A 31 -7.06 -15.85 -9.31
N LYS A 32 -6.76 -15.45 -8.06
CA LYS A 32 -7.34 -14.28 -7.42
C LYS A 32 -6.36 -13.12 -7.42
N VAL A 33 -6.90 -11.92 -7.47
CA VAL A 33 -6.15 -10.70 -7.18
C VAL A 33 -5.91 -10.61 -5.68
N VAL A 34 -4.69 -10.27 -5.28
CA VAL A 34 -4.30 -10.12 -3.88
C VAL A 34 -3.83 -8.69 -3.64
N PHE A 35 -4.43 -8.04 -2.65
CA PHE A 35 -4.03 -6.71 -2.17
C PHE A 35 -3.25 -6.88 -0.87
N VAL A 36 -1.99 -6.43 -0.84
CA VAL A 36 -1.10 -6.63 0.30
C VAL A 36 -0.67 -5.29 0.88
N GLU A 37 -1.12 -5.03 2.11
CA GLU A 37 -0.68 -3.86 2.87
C GLU A 37 0.83 -3.95 3.14
N GLY A 38 1.56 -2.88 2.82
CA GLY A 38 3.00 -2.74 3.08
C GLY A 38 3.93 -3.33 2.02
N ALA A 39 3.37 -3.91 0.97
CA ALA A 39 4.14 -4.41 -0.16
C ALA A 39 4.28 -3.35 -1.26
N LEU A 40 5.41 -3.37 -1.97
CA LEU A 40 5.73 -2.46 -3.08
C LEU A 40 5.99 -3.25 -4.36
N PRO A 41 5.77 -2.63 -5.54
CA PRO A 41 6.09 -3.27 -6.82
C PRO A 41 7.56 -3.71 -6.88
N GLY A 42 7.78 -4.96 -7.27
CA GLY A 42 9.09 -5.60 -7.30
C GLY A 42 9.50 -6.30 -6.00
N ASP A 43 8.70 -6.17 -4.93
CA ASP A 43 8.86 -7.03 -3.75
C ASP A 43 8.44 -8.48 -4.08
N ASN A 44 9.13 -9.45 -3.46
CA ASN A 44 8.61 -10.79 -3.24
C ASN A 44 8.35 -10.95 -1.74
N VAL A 45 7.09 -11.24 -1.37
CA VAL A 45 6.65 -11.17 0.03
C VAL A 45 5.85 -12.40 0.44
N SER A 46 5.98 -12.77 1.70
CA SER A 46 4.96 -13.56 2.40
C SER A 46 3.92 -12.62 3.00
N TYR A 47 2.65 -12.99 2.89
CA TYR A 47 1.56 -12.23 3.46
C TYR A 47 0.58 -13.11 4.24
N GLU A 48 -0.01 -12.55 5.29
CA GLU A 48 -1.11 -13.14 6.04
C GLU A 48 -2.43 -12.61 5.48
N CYS A 49 -3.26 -13.51 4.96
CA CYS A 49 -4.58 -13.16 4.43
C CYS A 49 -5.59 -13.00 5.57
N PHE A 50 -6.12 -11.81 5.79
CA PHE A 50 -7.16 -11.54 6.80
C PHE A 50 -8.56 -11.34 6.20
N ARG A 51 -8.67 -11.20 4.87
CA ARG A 51 -9.95 -11.09 4.17
C ARG A 51 -9.90 -11.86 2.86
N ASN A 52 -10.66 -12.93 2.78
CA ASN A 52 -10.77 -13.76 1.58
C ASN A 52 -12.17 -13.61 0.97
N LYS A 53 -12.22 -13.27 -0.31
CA LYS A 53 -13.43 -13.17 -1.13
C LYS A 53 -13.29 -14.04 -2.38
N PRO A 54 -14.40 -14.37 -3.09
CA PRO A 54 -14.33 -15.23 -4.26
C PRO A 54 -13.38 -14.76 -5.36
N LYS A 55 -13.24 -13.43 -5.56
CA LYS A 55 -12.45 -12.83 -6.63
C LYS A 55 -11.15 -12.18 -6.16
N PHE A 56 -11.00 -11.90 -4.88
CA PHE A 56 -9.83 -11.21 -4.34
C PHE A 56 -9.53 -11.57 -2.89
N GLU A 57 -8.31 -11.33 -2.49
CA GLU A 57 -7.84 -11.44 -1.11
C GLU A 57 -7.25 -10.11 -0.64
N ILE A 58 -7.33 -9.84 0.67
CA ILE A 58 -6.60 -8.74 1.30
C ILE A 58 -5.77 -9.33 2.41
N GLY A 59 -4.50 -8.98 2.41
CA GLY A 59 -3.54 -9.43 3.40
C GLY A 59 -2.57 -8.33 3.81
N ARG A 60 -1.64 -8.71 4.65
CA ARG A 60 -0.56 -7.86 5.15
C ARG A 60 0.75 -8.58 5.04
N VAL A 61 1.81 -7.86 4.67
CA VAL A 61 3.18 -8.40 4.65
C VAL A 61 3.55 -8.94 6.02
N THR A 62 4.07 -10.16 6.03
CA THR A 62 4.70 -10.78 7.21
C THR A 62 6.21 -10.89 7.06
N GLU A 63 6.68 -11.08 5.83
CA GLU A 63 8.10 -11.18 5.52
C GLU A 63 8.37 -10.69 4.10
N ILE A 64 9.49 -10.03 3.88
CA ILE A 64 9.97 -9.60 2.57
C ILE A 64 11.20 -10.45 2.21
N HIS A 65 11.08 -11.27 1.17
CA HIS A 65 12.16 -12.15 0.70
C HIS A 65 13.07 -11.44 -0.29
N LYS A 66 12.50 -10.53 -1.08
CA LYS A 66 13.21 -9.66 -2.01
C LYS A 66 12.60 -8.27 -1.92
N GLU A 67 13.43 -7.27 -1.67
CA GLU A 67 13.00 -5.88 -1.61
C GLU A 67 12.94 -5.22 -2.98
N SER A 68 11.93 -4.40 -3.18
CA SER A 68 11.83 -3.47 -4.29
C SER A 68 12.97 -2.43 -4.23
N SER A 69 13.51 -2.07 -5.39
CA SER A 69 14.46 -0.96 -5.49
C SER A 69 13.88 0.42 -5.13
N LEU A 70 12.55 0.50 -5.03
CA LEU A 70 11.81 1.71 -4.64
C LEU A 70 11.57 1.80 -3.13
N ARG A 71 11.97 0.77 -2.37
CA ARG A 71 11.78 0.73 -0.92
C ARG A 71 12.82 1.58 -0.22
N VAL A 72 12.34 2.36 0.74
CA VAL A 72 13.19 3.17 1.63
C VAL A 72 12.81 2.89 3.09
N VAL A 73 13.75 3.14 3.99
CA VAL A 73 13.48 3.07 5.43
C VAL A 73 12.64 4.28 5.83
N PRO A 74 11.44 4.09 6.42
CA PRO A 74 10.62 5.20 6.89
C PRO A 74 11.33 6.02 7.98
N GLU A 75 11.32 7.34 7.86
CA GLU A 75 11.95 8.23 8.85
C GLU A 75 11.15 8.31 10.16
N CYS A 76 9.82 8.14 10.10
CA CYS A 76 8.97 8.22 11.27
C CYS A 76 8.97 6.89 12.04
N PRO A 77 9.36 6.87 13.32
CA PRO A 77 9.39 5.64 14.12
C PRO A 77 8.00 5.07 14.41
N ASN A 78 6.94 5.86 14.21
CA ASN A 78 5.55 5.43 14.40
C ASN A 78 4.91 4.93 13.10
N PHE A 79 5.61 5.00 11.97
CA PHE A 79 5.11 4.43 10.72
C PHE A 79 5.10 2.92 10.81
N GLY A 80 4.03 2.33 10.33
CA GLY A 80 3.91 0.87 10.25
C GLY A 80 2.53 0.46 9.76
N ILE A 81 2.41 -0.84 9.52
CA ILE A 81 1.22 -1.46 8.98
C ILE A 81 0.74 -2.50 9.97
N GLY A 82 -0.31 -2.19 10.70
CA GLY A 82 -0.87 -3.10 11.65
C GLY A 82 -1.28 -2.46 12.98
N PRO A 83 -1.76 -3.30 13.90
CA PRO A 83 -2.19 -2.83 15.21
C PRO A 83 -1.05 -2.13 15.96
N GLY A 84 -1.33 -0.95 16.51
CA GLY A 84 -0.35 -0.16 17.27
C GLY A 84 0.48 0.81 16.43
N SER A 85 0.41 0.75 15.10
CA SER A 85 1.05 1.72 14.22
C SER A 85 0.20 2.97 14.05
N CYS A 86 0.86 4.09 13.74
CA CYS A 86 0.17 5.32 13.41
C CYS A 86 -0.45 5.22 12.00
N GLY A 87 -1.76 5.44 11.87
CA GLY A 87 -2.48 5.43 10.60
C GLY A 87 -2.39 6.71 9.76
N GLY A 88 -1.49 7.64 10.11
CA GLY A 88 -1.42 8.96 9.46
C GLY A 88 -0.74 8.97 8.09
N CYS A 89 0.04 7.95 7.76
CA CYS A 89 0.78 7.83 6.50
C CYS A 89 0.65 6.42 5.92
N ALA A 90 0.45 6.33 4.60
CA ALA A 90 0.30 5.05 3.92
C ALA A 90 1.58 4.59 3.20
N MET A 91 2.46 5.49 2.78
CA MET A 91 3.53 5.19 1.81
C MET A 91 4.91 5.72 2.20
N GLN A 92 5.24 5.86 3.49
CA GLN A 92 6.59 6.32 3.88
C GLN A 92 7.71 5.34 3.53
N HIS A 93 7.38 4.08 3.29
CA HIS A 93 8.31 3.04 2.85
C HIS A 93 8.59 3.06 1.34
N LEU A 94 7.90 3.92 0.58
CA LEU A 94 8.11 4.14 -0.85
C LEU A 94 8.94 5.41 -1.05
N ASP A 95 9.94 5.36 -1.93
CA ASP A 95 10.73 6.53 -2.33
C ASP A 95 9.86 7.72 -2.72
N ALA A 96 10.26 8.92 -2.32
CA ALA A 96 9.46 10.12 -2.49
C ALA A 96 9.16 10.48 -3.96
N THR A 97 10.12 10.27 -4.85
CA THR A 97 9.93 10.45 -6.29
C THR A 97 8.98 9.41 -6.87
N ALA A 98 9.10 8.17 -6.41
CA ALA A 98 8.19 7.09 -6.78
C ALA A 98 6.75 7.34 -6.28
N GLN A 99 6.56 7.99 -5.12
CA GLN A 99 5.24 8.42 -4.66
C GLN A 99 4.58 9.43 -5.62
N VAL A 100 5.35 10.36 -6.18
CA VAL A 100 4.85 11.34 -7.15
C VAL A 100 4.42 10.62 -8.44
N ALA A 101 5.28 9.76 -8.97
CA ALA A 101 4.98 8.97 -10.17
C ALA A 101 3.74 8.08 -9.98
N PHE A 102 3.62 7.42 -8.83
CA PHE A 102 2.45 6.62 -8.48
C PHE A 102 1.15 7.45 -8.47
N LYS A 103 1.16 8.62 -7.83
CA LYS A 103 -0.02 9.50 -7.78
C LYS A 103 -0.42 10.01 -9.17
N GLN A 104 0.55 10.29 -10.02
CA GLN A 104 0.28 10.65 -11.41
C GLN A 104 -0.37 9.49 -12.15
N GLN A 105 0.15 8.26 -12.01
CA GLN A 105 -0.45 7.07 -12.61
C GLN A 105 -1.89 6.86 -12.16
N VAL A 106 -2.19 7.01 -10.87
CA VAL A 106 -3.56 6.90 -10.34
C VAL A 106 -4.50 7.92 -11.02
N LEU A 107 -4.03 9.15 -11.24
CA LEU A 107 -4.80 10.16 -11.96
C LEU A 107 -5.06 9.76 -13.41
N GLU A 108 -4.03 9.31 -14.12
CA GLU A 108 -4.16 8.89 -15.53
C GLU A 108 -5.08 7.68 -15.66
N ASP A 109 -4.95 6.69 -14.78
CA ASP A 109 -5.82 5.52 -14.75
C ASP A 109 -7.28 5.90 -14.43
N ALA A 110 -7.52 6.83 -13.52
CA ALA A 110 -8.86 7.32 -13.21
C ALA A 110 -9.49 8.06 -14.40
N LEU A 111 -8.73 8.91 -15.08
CA LEU A 111 -9.19 9.59 -16.30
C LEU A 111 -9.58 8.58 -17.38
N TRP A 112 -8.76 7.55 -17.59
CA TRP A 112 -9.00 6.54 -18.61
C TRP A 112 -10.12 5.57 -18.23
N HIS A 113 -10.05 4.97 -17.05
CA HIS A 113 -10.98 3.89 -16.68
C HIS A 113 -12.33 4.39 -16.20
N ILE A 114 -12.38 5.52 -15.50
CA ILE A 114 -13.61 6.09 -14.95
C ILE A 114 -14.16 7.15 -15.91
N GLY A 115 -13.34 8.13 -16.26
CA GLY A 115 -13.74 9.26 -17.10
C GLY A 115 -13.88 8.92 -18.59
N LYS A 116 -13.26 7.83 -19.06
CA LYS A 116 -13.13 7.46 -20.47
C LYS A 116 -12.50 8.58 -21.30
N LEU A 117 -11.62 9.34 -20.69
CA LEU A 117 -10.93 10.48 -21.26
C LEU A 117 -9.42 10.20 -21.32
N LYS A 118 -8.78 10.76 -22.32
CA LYS A 118 -7.32 10.83 -22.42
C LYS A 118 -6.93 12.29 -22.39
N ALA A 119 -6.06 12.68 -21.48
CA ALA A 119 -5.54 14.05 -21.44
C ALA A 119 -4.73 14.34 -22.72
N GLU A 120 -4.93 15.49 -23.33
CA GLU A 120 -4.14 15.94 -24.48
C GLU A 120 -2.70 16.26 -24.08
N SER A 121 -2.51 16.78 -22.85
CA SER A 121 -1.20 17.03 -22.28
C SER A 121 -1.23 16.79 -20.77
N LEU A 122 -0.12 16.31 -20.24
CA LEU A 122 0.11 16.17 -18.81
C LEU A 122 1.15 17.20 -18.38
N LEU A 123 0.78 18.07 -17.48
CA LEU A 123 1.71 19.03 -16.90
C LEU A 123 2.59 18.33 -15.87
N ALA A 124 3.79 18.86 -15.66
CA ALA A 124 4.66 18.40 -14.59
C ALA A 124 3.97 18.51 -13.23
N PRO A 125 4.10 17.52 -12.36
CA PRO A 125 3.48 17.56 -11.04
C PRO A 125 4.06 18.70 -10.20
N ILE A 126 3.19 19.36 -9.43
CA ILE A 126 3.61 20.35 -8.44
C ILE A 126 3.82 19.61 -7.11
N TYR A 127 5.03 19.67 -6.58
CA TYR A 127 5.36 19.07 -5.29
C TYR A 127 6.29 19.99 -4.49
N GLY A 128 6.25 19.82 -3.18
CA GLY A 128 7.03 20.62 -2.23
C GLY A 128 7.80 19.71 -1.27
N PRO A 129 8.21 20.21 -0.11
CA PRO A 129 8.89 19.42 0.90
C PRO A 129 8.01 18.25 1.35
N PHE A 130 8.61 17.07 1.51
CA PHE A 130 7.91 15.84 1.92
C PHE A 130 7.58 15.81 3.41
N TRP A 131 8.31 16.62 4.20
CA TRP A 131 8.16 16.73 5.64
C TRP A 131 7.82 18.17 6.04
N HIS A 132 7.26 18.34 7.24
CA HIS A 132 6.93 19.64 7.85
C HIS A 132 5.97 20.51 7.04
N TYR A 133 5.20 19.95 6.12
CA TYR A 133 4.25 20.69 5.27
C TYR A 133 2.86 20.83 5.91
N ARG A 134 2.53 20.01 6.89
CA ARG A 134 1.19 19.97 7.50
C ARG A 134 1.18 20.76 8.80
N HIS A 135 0.33 21.81 8.86
CA HIS A 135 0.17 22.68 10.04
C HIS A 135 -0.98 22.25 10.94
N ARG A 136 -1.90 21.42 10.46
CA ARG A 136 -3.06 20.93 11.24
C ARG A 136 -3.31 19.47 10.94
N ALA A 137 -3.61 18.68 11.98
CA ALA A 137 -4.04 17.31 11.88
C ALA A 137 -5.22 17.06 12.82
N ARG A 138 -6.14 16.16 12.41
CA ARG A 138 -7.19 15.65 13.29
C ARG A 138 -6.93 14.18 13.48
N LEU A 139 -6.72 13.78 14.72
CA LEU A 139 -6.47 12.40 15.11
C LEU A 139 -7.69 11.88 15.86
N THR A 140 -8.14 10.68 15.50
CA THR A 140 -9.21 9.97 16.20
C THR A 140 -8.60 8.94 17.14
N VAL A 141 -8.88 9.07 18.42
CA VAL A 141 -8.48 8.09 19.43
C VAL A 141 -9.66 7.15 19.69
N ARG A 142 -9.41 5.85 19.69
CA ARG A 142 -10.38 4.81 20.05
C ARG A 142 -9.82 3.97 21.19
N ASN A 143 -10.64 3.71 22.18
CA ASN A 143 -10.34 2.78 23.26
C ASN A 143 -10.61 1.34 22.82
#